data_50e655d3a80ae3090597b125d75610aa
#
_entry.id   50e655d3a80ae3090597b125d75610aa
#
_cell.length_a   1.000
_cell.length_b   1.000
_cell.length_c   1.000
_cell.angle_alpha   90.00
_cell.angle_beta   90.00
_cell.angle_gamma   90.00
#
_symmetry.space_group_name_H-M   'P 1'
#
loop_
_entity.id
_entity.type
_entity.pdbx_description
1 polymer ?
#
loop_
_entity_poly.entity_id
_entity_poly.type
_entity_poly.pdbx_seq_one_letter_code
_entity_poly.pdbx_strand_id
1 'polypeptide(L)'
;EEYGVPKPIIKDWEGLTPEEYANRCQEDVKINTRLWRDLDLKLNKLYQDEDEKNRMIDYLSFKLDCAKEQEALRWKLDVTKAQTAYDEILELKAEKVEQLADAMPKRVLTRMAQQPKIMYKADGSLSVHGQRWHELCREYKQSVTARQFVIKTGEERANPNSNDQVKDWLFSLGWQPRTFKFLRDKDGEERQLEQVRKDGELCKSVLELITPDNNLSYLDGLTVLTHRAGILKSFLECHVDGWLQAEVA
;
A
#
# COMPACT_ATOMS: atom_id res chain seq x y z
N GLU A 1 10.38 9.60 -19.47
CA GLU A 1 11.83 9.94 -19.30
C GLU A 1 12.51 10.22 -20.64
N GLU A 2 12.15 9.55 -21.75
CA GLU A 2 12.74 9.69 -23.07
C GLU A 2 12.64 11.13 -23.65
N TYR A 3 11.62 11.89 -23.22
CA TYR A 3 11.37 13.27 -23.65
C TYR A 3 11.57 14.30 -22.54
N GLY A 4 12.02 13.86 -21.38
CA GLY A 4 12.27 14.74 -20.26
C GLY A 4 13.46 15.68 -20.54
N VAL A 5 13.19 16.98 -20.54
CA VAL A 5 14.22 18.01 -20.62
C VAL A 5 14.32 18.65 -19.23
N PRO A 6 15.52 18.65 -18.59
CA PRO A 6 15.69 19.33 -17.32
C PRO A 6 15.45 20.83 -17.53
N LYS A 7 14.40 21.35 -16.89
CA LYS A 7 14.07 22.77 -16.93
C LYS A 7 14.55 23.44 -15.65
N PRO A 8 15.05 24.66 -15.69
CA PRO A 8 15.36 25.43 -14.49
C PRO A 8 14.12 25.56 -13.61
N ILE A 9 14.29 25.34 -12.30
CA ILE A 9 13.20 25.53 -11.33
C ILE A 9 12.95 27.03 -11.16
N ILE A 10 11.79 27.49 -11.59
CA ILE A 10 11.33 28.85 -11.38
C ILE A 10 10.67 28.89 -10.01
N LYS A 11 11.28 29.60 -9.06
CA LYS A 11 10.76 29.74 -7.69
C LYS A 11 9.67 30.81 -7.57
N ASP A 12 9.70 31.81 -8.42
CA ASP A 12 8.77 32.91 -8.44
C ASP A 12 8.36 33.21 -9.88
N TRP A 13 7.11 32.90 -10.22
CA TRP A 13 6.56 33.12 -11.54
C TRP A 13 6.13 34.58 -11.74
N GLU A 14 5.78 35.29 -10.68
CA GLU A 14 5.32 36.67 -10.74
C GLU A 14 6.46 37.66 -10.95
N GLY A 15 7.69 37.27 -10.56
CA GLY A 15 8.89 38.08 -10.68
C GLY A 15 9.63 37.97 -12.03
N LEU A 16 9.14 37.18 -12.98
CA LEU A 16 9.78 36.99 -14.28
C LEU A 16 9.62 38.22 -15.19
N THR A 17 10.67 38.56 -15.92
CA THR A 17 10.62 39.58 -16.97
C THR A 17 9.85 39.04 -18.22
N PRO A 18 9.28 39.93 -19.06
CA PRO A 18 8.65 39.52 -20.30
C PRO A 18 9.57 38.70 -21.23
N GLU A 19 10.86 38.98 -21.22
CA GLU A 19 11.84 38.24 -22.00
C GLU A 19 12.04 36.81 -21.49
N GLU A 20 12.09 36.63 -20.17
CA GLU A 20 12.19 35.31 -19.54
C GLU A 20 10.95 34.46 -19.82
N TYR A 21 9.74 35.08 -19.77
CA TYR A 21 8.50 34.41 -20.20
C TYR A 21 8.55 34.00 -21.66
N ALA A 22 8.97 34.90 -22.55
CA ALA A 22 9.07 34.60 -23.98
C ALA A 22 10.05 33.46 -24.27
N ASN A 23 11.22 33.47 -23.64
CA ASN A 23 12.20 32.40 -23.74
C ASN A 23 11.63 31.06 -23.27
N ARG A 24 10.92 31.06 -22.14
CA ARG A 24 10.27 29.86 -21.62
C ARG A 24 9.22 29.31 -22.57
N CYS A 25 8.34 30.16 -23.10
CA CYS A 25 7.36 29.77 -24.10
C CYS A 25 8.02 29.18 -25.36
N GLN A 26 9.11 29.77 -25.83
CA GLN A 26 9.84 29.21 -26.98
C GLN A 26 10.44 27.83 -26.72
N GLU A 27 10.99 27.60 -25.53
CA GLU A 27 11.46 26.28 -25.12
C GLU A 27 10.32 25.24 -25.11
N ASP A 28 9.19 25.59 -24.55
CA ASP A 28 8.04 24.71 -24.47
C ASP A 28 7.48 24.39 -25.88
N VAL A 29 7.42 25.36 -26.78
CA VAL A 29 7.03 25.14 -28.17
C VAL A 29 8.02 24.21 -28.89
N LYS A 30 9.33 24.39 -28.69
CA LYS A 30 10.35 23.51 -29.29
C LYS A 30 10.20 22.05 -28.80
N ILE A 31 10.01 21.87 -27.48
CA ILE A 31 9.82 20.53 -26.86
C ILE A 31 8.55 19.88 -27.41
N ASN A 32 7.43 20.59 -27.40
CA ASN A 32 6.16 20.06 -27.89
C ASN A 32 6.19 19.73 -29.38
N THR A 33 6.86 20.56 -30.20
CA THR A 33 7.04 20.30 -31.62
C THR A 33 7.87 19.04 -31.86
N ARG A 34 8.92 18.84 -31.08
CA ARG A 34 9.73 17.61 -31.18
C ARG A 34 8.92 16.38 -30.76
N LEU A 35 8.23 16.46 -29.64
CA LEU A 35 7.37 15.39 -29.13
C LEU A 35 6.28 15.03 -30.18
N TRP A 36 5.63 16.02 -30.74
CA TRP A 36 4.63 15.80 -31.78
C TRP A 36 5.19 15.05 -32.99
N ARG A 37 6.35 15.47 -33.52
CA ARG A 37 7.00 14.79 -34.65
C ARG A 37 7.32 13.34 -34.34
N ASP A 38 7.84 13.07 -33.16
CA ASP A 38 8.19 11.71 -32.74
C ASP A 38 6.95 10.84 -32.55
N LEU A 39 5.87 11.39 -32.02
CA LEU A 39 4.58 10.71 -31.87
C LEU A 39 3.94 10.44 -33.24
N ASP A 40 3.94 11.43 -34.15
CA ASP A 40 3.41 11.26 -35.51
C ASP A 40 4.15 10.15 -36.27
N LEU A 41 5.48 10.11 -36.18
CA LEU A 41 6.27 9.03 -36.74
C LEU A 41 5.93 7.64 -36.16
N LYS A 42 5.64 7.57 -34.86
CA LYS A 42 5.19 6.34 -34.19
C LYS A 42 3.79 5.95 -34.64
N LEU A 43 2.88 6.91 -34.71
CA LEU A 43 1.50 6.69 -35.19
C LEU A 43 1.47 6.20 -36.65
N ASN A 44 2.29 6.78 -37.52
CA ASN A 44 2.43 6.35 -38.91
C ASN A 44 2.99 4.93 -39.08
N LYS A 45 3.68 4.40 -38.08
CA LYS A 45 4.09 2.98 -38.03
C LYS A 45 2.97 2.05 -37.57
N LEU A 46 2.05 2.55 -36.73
CA LEU A 46 0.93 1.78 -36.18
C LEU A 46 -0.27 1.76 -37.15
N TYR A 47 -0.56 2.90 -37.76
CA TYR A 47 -1.69 3.08 -38.69
C TYR A 47 -1.14 3.27 -40.11
N GLN A 48 -1.45 2.32 -40.99
CA GLN A 48 -1.05 2.40 -42.38
C GLN A 48 -1.97 3.32 -43.21
N ASP A 49 -3.19 3.53 -42.72
CA ASP A 49 -4.22 4.39 -43.31
C ASP A 49 -4.28 5.72 -42.54
N GLU A 50 -4.12 6.81 -43.28
CA GLU A 50 -4.19 8.18 -42.74
C GLU A 50 -5.58 8.50 -42.15
N ASP A 51 -6.64 7.98 -42.76
CA ASP A 51 -8.02 8.19 -42.26
C ASP A 51 -8.26 7.45 -40.94
N GLU A 52 -7.67 6.28 -40.76
CA GLU A 52 -7.74 5.54 -39.52
C GLU A 52 -6.96 6.25 -38.39
N LYS A 53 -5.77 6.74 -38.70
CA LYS A 53 -4.98 7.55 -37.78
C LYS A 53 -5.73 8.81 -37.35
N ASN A 54 -6.31 9.52 -38.29
CA ASN A 54 -7.09 10.76 -38.00
C ASN A 54 -8.33 10.45 -37.16
N ARG A 55 -9.06 9.38 -37.45
CA ARG A 55 -10.19 8.94 -36.61
C ARG A 55 -9.78 8.67 -35.16
N MET A 56 -8.59 8.09 -34.95
CA MET A 56 -8.08 7.85 -33.61
C MET A 56 -7.72 9.15 -32.90
N ILE A 57 -7.09 10.09 -33.58
CA ILE A 57 -6.76 11.42 -33.06
C ILE A 57 -8.05 12.18 -32.71
N ASP A 58 -9.04 12.18 -33.59
CA ASP A 58 -10.33 12.81 -33.35
C ASP A 58 -11.08 12.21 -32.18
N TYR A 59 -11.02 10.86 -32.03
CA TYR A 59 -11.62 10.19 -30.88
C TYR A 59 -10.93 10.58 -29.57
N LEU A 60 -9.60 10.68 -29.54
CA LEU A 60 -8.87 11.14 -28.36
C LEU A 60 -9.16 12.60 -28.04
N SER A 61 -9.25 13.46 -29.04
CA SER A 61 -9.63 14.86 -28.89
C SER A 61 -11.05 15.00 -28.32
N PHE A 62 -12.00 14.24 -28.86
CA PHE A 62 -13.37 14.17 -28.35
C PHE A 62 -13.40 13.73 -26.85
N LYS A 63 -12.61 12.72 -26.46
CA LYS A 63 -12.52 12.31 -25.06
C LYS A 63 -11.97 13.42 -24.16
N LEU A 64 -10.96 14.15 -24.62
CA LEU A 64 -10.41 15.29 -23.88
C LEU A 64 -11.43 16.44 -23.75
N ASP A 65 -12.19 16.70 -24.81
CA ASP A 65 -13.27 17.71 -24.77
C ASP A 65 -14.38 17.30 -23.78
N CYS A 66 -14.79 16.03 -23.75
CA CYS A 66 -15.71 15.52 -22.75
C CYS A 66 -15.16 15.68 -21.31
N ALA A 67 -13.89 15.39 -21.10
CA ALA A 67 -13.25 15.56 -19.79
C ALA A 67 -13.21 17.03 -19.39
N LYS A 68 -12.88 17.93 -20.31
CA LYS A 68 -12.89 19.38 -20.09
C LYS A 68 -14.27 19.92 -19.73
N GLU A 69 -15.33 19.46 -20.42
CA GLU A 69 -16.71 19.81 -20.09
C GLU A 69 -17.10 19.33 -18.69
N GLN A 70 -16.74 18.08 -18.33
CA GLN A 70 -16.97 17.55 -17.00
C GLN A 70 -16.25 18.36 -15.92
N GLU A 71 -15.00 18.74 -16.16
CA GLU A 71 -14.21 19.58 -15.26
C GLU A 71 -14.84 20.97 -15.07
N ALA A 72 -15.31 21.59 -16.16
CA ALA A 72 -15.98 22.90 -16.12
C ALA A 72 -17.33 22.87 -15.38
N LEU A 73 -18.11 21.81 -15.58
CA LEU A 73 -19.43 21.65 -14.97
C LEU A 73 -19.35 21.21 -13.52
N ARG A 74 -18.27 20.52 -13.12
CA ARG A 74 -18.08 19.93 -11.81
C ARG A 74 -19.22 18.99 -11.38
N TRP A 75 -18.97 18.21 -10.35
CA TRP A 75 -19.97 17.30 -9.78
C TRP A 75 -20.37 17.78 -8.40
N LYS A 76 -21.68 17.85 -8.15
CA LYS A 76 -22.19 18.20 -6.83
C LYS A 76 -22.29 16.95 -5.98
N LEU A 77 -21.63 16.98 -4.83
CA LEU A 77 -21.66 15.92 -3.83
C LEU A 77 -22.78 16.19 -2.83
N ASP A 78 -23.61 15.22 -2.56
CA ASP A 78 -24.44 15.20 -1.37
C ASP A 78 -23.57 14.85 -0.16
N VAL A 79 -23.01 15.89 0.45
CA VAL A 79 -22.03 15.74 1.55
C VAL A 79 -22.62 14.97 2.73
N THR A 80 -23.88 15.24 3.08
CA THR A 80 -24.57 14.57 4.20
C THR A 80 -24.71 13.08 3.93
N LYS A 81 -25.17 12.72 2.74
CA LYS A 81 -25.32 11.31 2.35
C LYS A 81 -23.96 10.60 2.22
N ALA A 82 -22.96 11.28 1.70
CA ALA A 82 -21.62 10.72 1.59
C ALA A 82 -20.99 10.48 2.97
N GLN A 83 -21.18 11.40 3.92
CA GLN A 83 -20.70 11.25 5.30
C GLN A 83 -21.41 10.09 5.98
N THR A 84 -22.74 9.98 5.89
CA THR A 84 -23.49 8.87 6.46
C THR A 84 -23.00 7.52 5.91
N ALA A 85 -22.84 7.41 4.59
CA ALA A 85 -22.34 6.19 3.95
C ALA A 85 -20.89 5.86 4.36
N TYR A 86 -20.06 6.88 4.58
CA TYR A 86 -18.70 6.70 5.06
C TYR A 86 -18.68 6.13 6.49
N ASP A 87 -19.50 6.71 7.38
CA ASP A 87 -19.60 6.27 8.78
C ASP A 87 -20.13 4.83 8.88
N GLU A 88 -21.17 4.47 8.11
CA GLU A 88 -21.70 3.10 8.02
C GLU A 88 -20.63 2.09 7.55
N ILE A 89 -19.83 2.44 6.55
CA ILE A 89 -18.74 1.58 6.07
C ILE A 89 -17.65 1.42 7.13
N LEU A 90 -17.33 2.48 7.87
CA LEU A 90 -16.35 2.40 8.96
C LEU A 90 -16.83 1.49 10.09
N GLU A 91 -18.11 1.55 10.46
CA GLU A 91 -18.70 0.65 11.47
C GLU A 91 -18.64 -0.80 11.02
N LEU A 92 -19.08 -1.11 9.78
CA LEU A 92 -19.01 -2.45 9.22
C LEU A 92 -17.57 -2.99 9.15
N LYS A 93 -16.62 -2.10 8.81
CA LYS A 93 -15.19 -2.46 8.77
C LYS A 93 -14.67 -2.75 10.18
N ALA A 94 -15.02 -1.91 11.16
CA ALA A 94 -14.60 -2.09 12.55
C ALA A 94 -15.13 -3.42 13.11
N GLU A 95 -16.40 -3.73 12.87
CA GLU A 95 -17.01 -5.01 13.28
C GLU A 95 -16.26 -6.21 12.67
N LYS A 96 -15.98 -6.20 11.38
CA LYS A 96 -15.21 -7.26 10.72
C LYS A 96 -13.80 -7.41 11.28
N VAL A 97 -13.12 -6.30 11.55
CA VAL A 97 -11.77 -6.31 12.15
C VAL A 97 -11.80 -6.92 13.55
N GLU A 98 -12.81 -6.59 14.35
CA GLU A 98 -12.98 -7.19 15.68
C GLU A 98 -13.23 -8.71 15.60
N GLN A 99 -14.15 -9.15 14.73
CA GLN A 99 -14.43 -10.57 14.49
C GLN A 99 -13.18 -11.34 14.06
N LEU A 100 -12.36 -10.75 13.17
CA LEU A 100 -11.10 -11.34 12.75
C LEU A 100 -10.08 -11.39 13.86
N ALA A 101 -9.95 -10.33 14.66
CA ALA A 101 -9.01 -10.27 15.78
C ALA A 101 -9.31 -11.34 16.83
N ASP A 102 -10.60 -11.69 17.01
CA ASP A 102 -11.02 -12.77 17.94
C ASP A 102 -10.82 -14.16 17.32
N ALA A 103 -10.95 -14.30 16.00
CA ALA A 103 -10.76 -15.56 15.31
C ALA A 103 -9.27 -15.92 15.13
N MET A 104 -8.40 -14.94 15.03
CA MET A 104 -6.97 -15.14 14.81
C MET A 104 -6.27 -15.60 16.11
N PRO A 105 -5.23 -16.46 16.02
CA PRO A 105 -4.44 -16.85 17.17
C PRO A 105 -3.74 -15.62 17.78
N LYS A 106 -3.67 -15.58 19.12
CA LYS A 106 -2.94 -14.53 19.83
C LYS A 106 -1.49 -14.53 19.41
N ARG A 107 -0.93 -13.34 19.20
CA ARG A 107 0.48 -13.18 18.91
C ARG A 107 1.32 -13.39 20.14
N VAL A 108 2.26 -14.29 20.05
CA VAL A 108 3.25 -14.51 21.11
C VAL A 108 4.32 -13.42 21.04
N LEU A 109 4.43 -12.63 22.08
CA LEU A 109 5.51 -11.66 22.20
C LEU A 109 6.78 -12.35 22.67
N THR A 110 7.84 -12.12 21.95
CA THR A 110 9.16 -12.68 22.27
C THR A 110 10.20 -11.59 22.40
N ARG A 111 11.20 -11.83 23.23
CA ARG A 111 12.40 -10.99 23.25
C ARG A 111 13.65 -11.86 23.34
N MET A 112 14.74 -11.28 22.89
CA MET A 112 16.05 -11.88 23.04
C MET A 112 16.55 -11.69 24.47
N ALA A 113 16.69 -12.75 25.24
CA ALA A 113 17.38 -12.73 26.53
C ALA A 113 18.89 -12.88 26.28
N GLN A 114 19.68 -12.05 26.92
CA GLN A 114 21.14 -12.06 26.80
C GLN A 114 21.78 -12.46 28.12
N GLN A 115 22.86 -13.23 28.05
CA GLN A 115 23.66 -13.61 29.20
C GLN A 115 24.20 -12.35 29.90
N PRO A 116 24.03 -12.19 31.21
CA PRO A 116 24.57 -11.08 31.96
C PRO A 116 26.13 -11.04 31.84
N LYS A 117 26.68 -9.83 31.72
CA LYS A 117 28.13 -9.62 31.69
C LYS A 117 28.83 -10.10 32.98
N ILE A 118 28.14 -9.99 34.13
CA ILE A 118 28.64 -10.37 35.43
C ILE A 118 27.75 -11.50 35.96
N MET A 119 28.21 -12.75 35.78
CA MET A 119 27.51 -13.94 36.25
C MET A 119 27.79 -14.23 37.73
N TYR A 120 29.02 -13.99 38.18
CA TYR A 120 29.50 -14.30 39.52
C TYR A 120 29.93 -13.03 40.23
N LYS A 121 29.79 -13.03 41.54
CA LYS A 121 30.35 -12.02 42.43
C LYS A 121 31.84 -12.28 42.69
N ALA A 122 32.51 -11.34 43.39
CA ALA A 122 33.93 -11.48 43.75
C ALA A 122 34.21 -12.66 44.69
N ASP A 123 33.22 -13.13 45.44
CA ASP A 123 33.28 -14.29 46.35
C ASP A 123 33.04 -15.65 45.62
N GLY A 124 32.87 -15.63 44.30
CA GLY A 124 32.57 -16.80 43.48
C GLY A 124 31.12 -17.26 43.48
N SER A 125 30.24 -16.64 44.26
CA SER A 125 28.81 -16.93 44.25
C SER A 125 28.11 -16.30 43.04
N LEU A 126 26.98 -16.88 42.62
CA LEU A 126 26.18 -16.28 41.53
C LEU A 126 25.68 -14.86 41.91
N SER A 127 25.83 -13.95 41.00
CA SER A 127 25.17 -12.65 41.11
C SER A 127 23.67 -12.78 41.01
N VAL A 128 22.87 -11.76 41.41
CA VAL A 128 21.44 -11.76 41.25
C VAL A 128 21.05 -11.93 39.77
N HIS A 129 21.79 -11.31 38.85
CA HIS A 129 21.57 -11.48 37.40
C HIS A 129 21.98 -12.88 36.94
N GLY A 130 23.04 -13.46 37.50
CA GLY A 130 23.45 -14.83 37.22
C GLY A 130 22.42 -15.86 37.67
N GLN A 131 21.83 -15.68 38.87
CA GLN A 131 20.74 -16.53 39.34
C GLN A 131 19.53 -16.51 38.41
N ARG A 132 19.07 -15.31 38.06
CA ARG A 132 17.97 -15.12 37.09
C ARG A 132 18.27 -15.76 35.72
N TRP A 133 19.49 -15.67 35.25
CA TRP A 133 19.92 -16.32 34.01
C TRP A 133 19.85 -17.84 34.11
N HIS A 134 20.32 -18.42 35.20
CA HIS A 134 20.22 -19.87 35.45
C HIS A 134 18.76 -20.34 35.52
N GLU A 135 17.89 -19.59 36.16
CA GLU A 135 16.43 -19.85 36.19
C GLU A 135 15.81 -19.83 34.80
N LEU A 136 16.11 -18.82 34.02
CA LEU A 136 15.65 -18.70 32.63
C LEU A 136 16.17 -19.84 31.77
N CYS A 137 17.46 -20.18 31.88
CA CYS A 137 18.02 -21.29 31.12
C CYS A 137 17.35 -22.64 31.49
N ARG A 138 16.98 -22.82 32.76
CA ARG A 138 16.27 -24.04 33.21
C ARG A 138 14.85 -24.07 32.64
N GLU A 139 14.12 -22.93 32.72
CA GLU A 139 12.77 -22.82 32.22
C GLU A 139 12.68 -23.11 30.72
N TYR A 140 13.59 -22.51 29.93
CA TYR A 140 13.63 -22.67 28.49
C TYR A 140 14.50 -23.85 27.98
N LYS A 141 14.95 -24.70 28.88
CA LYS A 141 15.83 -25.88 28.58
C LYS A 141 17.05 -25.50 27.74
N GLN A 142 17.66 -24.35 28.03
CA GLN A 142 18.83 -23.84 27.37
C GLN A 142 20.09 -24.08 28.20
N SER A 143 21.26 -24.14 27.52
CA SER A 143 22.54 -24.21 28.24
C SER A 143 22.82 -22.90 28.99
N VAL A 144 23.36 -22.98 30.19
CA VAL A 144 23.81 -21.82 30.96
C VAL A 144 24.94 -21.04 30.24
N THR A 145 25.66 -21.70 29.37
CA THR A 145 26.72 -21.12 28.53
C THR A 145 26.21 -20.47 27.26
N ALA A 146 24.89 -20.54 26.99
CA ALA A 146 24.28 -19.84 25.84
C ALA A 146 24.45 -18.34 26.02
N ARG A 147 24.90 -17.64 24.98
CA ARG A 147 25.07 -16.18 25.02
C ARG A 147 23.74 -15.43 24.96
N GLN A 148 22.78 -16.00 24.23
CA GLN A 148 21.45 -15.44 24.07
C GLN A 148 20.48 -16.51 23.58
N PHE A 149 19.20 -16.33 23.90
CA PHE A 149 18.09 -17.11 23.36
C PHE A 149 16.77 -16.33 23.44
N VAL A 150 15.79 -16.78 22.67
CA VAL A 150 14.46 -16.14 22.61
C VAL A 150 13.62 -16.61 23.79
N ILE A 151 13.01 -15.67 24.51
CA ILE A 151 12.06 -15.94 25.58
C ILE A 151 10.69 -15.35 25.25
N LYS A 152 9.63 -16.03 25.70
CA LYS A 152 8.26 -15.54 25.62
C LYS A 152 8.04 -14.52 26.73
N THR A 153 7.56 -13.32 26.38
CA THR A 153 7.29 -12.24 27.34
C THR A 153 5.81 -12.03 27.61
N GLY A 154 4.96 -12.56 26.75
CA GLY A 154 3.51 -12.42 26.88
C GLY A 154 2.77 -12.83 25.61
N GLU A 155 1.49 -12.54 25.60
CA GLU A 155 0.63 -12.70 24.44
C GLU A 155 -0.16 -11.41 24.24
N GLU A 156 -0.35 -11.02 23.00
CA GLU A 156 -1.24 -9.91 22.62
C GLU A 156 -2.31 -10.37 21.65
N ARG A 157 -3.40 -9.62 21.57
CA ARG A 157 -4.47 -9.86 20.60
C ARG A 157 -3.92 -9.67 19.18
N ALA A 158 -4.34 -10.52 18.27
CA ALA A 158 -3.92 -10.43 16.87
C ALA A 158 -4.38 -9.12 16.22
N ASN A 159 -3.59 -8.62 15.27
CA ASN A 159 -3.93 -7.46 14.47
C ASN A 159 -4.27 -7.88 13.04
N PRO A 160 -5.56 -7.92 12.64
CA PRO A 160 -5.98 -8.31 11.31
C PRO A 160 -5.51 -7.38 10.18
N ASN A 161 -5.08 -6.17 10.51
CA ASN A 161 -4.50 -5.23 9.53
C ASN A 161 -3.02 -5.53 9.23
N SER A 162 -2.39 -6.43 9.99
CA SER A 162 -1.03 -6.89 9.72
C SER A 162 -1.05 -8.06 8.73
N ASN A 163 -0.56 -7.82 7.50
CA ASN A 163 -0.46 -8.87 6.48
C ASN A 163 0.37 -10.06 6.94
N ASP A 164 1.43 -9.83 7.74
CA ASP A 164 2.30 -10.89 8.24
C ASP A 164 1.55 -11.79 9.24
N GLN A 165 0.79 -11.20 10.18
CA GLN A 165 0.00 -11.98 11.14
C GLN A 165 -1.13 -12.77 10.44
N VAL A 166 -1.76 -12.20 9.41
CA VAL A 166 -2.75 -12.91 8.58
C VAL A 166 -2.09 -14.07 7.84
N LYS A 167 -0.92 -13.88 7.26
CA LYS A 167 -0.17 -14.96 6.60
C LYS A 167 0.23 -16.06 7.58
N ASP A 168 0.77 -15.70 8.74
CA ASP A 168 1.15 -16.66 9.79
C ASP A 168 -0.06 -17.51 10.21
N TRP A 169 -1.23 -16.89 10.36
CA TRP A 169 -2.45 -17.60 10.65
C TRP A 169 -2.83 -18.57 9.51
N LEU A 170 -2.82 -18.10 8.26
CA LEU A 170 -3.10 -18.94 7.08
C LEU A 170 -2.12 -20.11 6.98
N PHE A 171 -0.83 -19.89 7.21
CA PHE A 171 0.17 -20.95 7.23
C PHE A 171 -0.08 -21.97 8.35
N SER A 172 -0.53 -21.52 9.53
CA SER A 172 -0.91 -22.42 10.63
C SER A 172 -2.10 -23.31 10.29
N LEU A 173 -2.96 -22.89 9.34
CA LEU A 173 -4.07 -23.66 8.81
C LEU A 173 -3.70 -24.53 7.58
N GLY A 174 -2.41 -24.54 7.19
CA GLY A 174 -1.92 -25.32 6.07
C GLY A 174 -2.01 -24.63 4.71
N TRP A 175 -2.08 -23.29 4.67
CA TRP A 175 -2.10 -22.54 3.43
C TRP A 175 -0.88 -22.80 2.57
N GLN A 176 -1.13 -23.10 1.29
CA GLN A 176 -0.11 -23.22 0.26
C GLN A 176 -0.32 -22.13 -0.79
N PRO A 177 0.47 -21.03 -0.76
CA PRO A 177 0.32 -19.94 -1.69
C PRO A 177 0.61 -20.37 -3.12
N ARG A 178 -0.28 -19.96 -4.04
CA ARG A 178 -0.13 -20.19 -5.50
C ARG A 178 0.00 -18.88 -6.28
N THR A 179 -0.18 -17.75 -5.61
CA THR A 179 -0.09 -16.42 -6.22
C THR A 179 1.00 -15.62 -5.53
N PHE A 180 1.87 -15.01 -6.33
CA PHE A 180 3.05 -14.31 -5.84
C PHE A 180 3.17 -12.94 -6.51
N LYS A 181 3.76 -11.99 -5.77
CA LYS A 181 4.21 -10.70 -6.29
C LYS A 181 5.74 -10.69 -6.26
N PHE A 182 6.33 -10.30 -7.36
CA PHE A 182 7.78 -10.14 -7.45
C PHE A 182 8.14 -8.68 -7.21
N LEU A 183 9.01 -8.44 -6.24
CA LEU A 183 9.53 -7.11 -5.95
C LEU A 183 11.04 -7.15 -6.14
N ARG A 184 11.59 -6.13 -6.79
CA ARG A 184 13.03 -5.90 -6.81
C ARG A 184 13.40 -4.98 -5.65
N ASP A 185 14.35 -5.41 -4.85
CA ASP A 185 14.92 -4.56 -3.81
C ASP A 185 15.94 -3.56 -4.40
N LYS A 186 16.51 -2.73 -3.52
CA LYS A 186 17.48 -1.69 -3.95
C LYS A 186 18.76 -2.28 -4.54
N ASP A 187 19.08 -3.52 -4.24
CA ASP A 187 20.27 -4.24 -4.70
C ASP A 187 20.00 -5.02 -6.01
N GLY A 188 18.76 -4.93 -6.53
CA GLY A 188 18.33 -5.56 -7.79
C GLY A 188 17.92 -7.03 -7.63
N GLU A 189 17.92 -7.58 -6.41
CA GLU A 189 17.46 -8.94 -6.15
C GLU A 189 15.93 -9.02 -6.19
N GLU A 190 15.43 -10.06 -6.86
CA GLU A 190 14.00 -10.33 -6.91
C GLU A 190 13.56 -11.12 -5.66
N ARG A 191 12.63 -10.52 -4.91
CA ARG A 191 11.94 -11.18 -3.79
C ARG A 191 10.55 -11.58 -4.22
N GLN A 192 10.23 -12.82 -3.97
CA GLN A 192 8.91 -13.39 -4.18
C GLN A 192 8.10 -13.27 -2.90
N LEU A 193 6.96 -12.57 -2.96
CA LEU A 193 6.04 -12.40 -1.84
C LEU A 193 4.72 -13.11 -2.12
N GLU A 194 4.30 -13.96 -1.20
CA GLU A 194 3.01 -14.64 -1.26
C GLU A 194 1.88 -13.62 -1.19
N GLN A 195 0.86 -13.80 -2.02
CA GLN A 195 -0.33 -12.95 -2.03
C GLN A 195 -1.53 -13.66 -1.42
N VAL A 196 -2.09 -13.05 -0.39
CA VAL A 196 -3.39 -13.44 0.18
C VAL A 196 -4.54 -12.98 -0.71
N ARG A 197 -4.34 -11.82 -1.35
CA ARG A 197 -5.33 -11.17 -2.24
C ARG A 197 -4.66 -10.73 -3.54
N LYS A 198 -5.45 -10.76 -4.62
CA LYS A 198 -5.08 -10.22 -5.92
C LYS A 198 -6.27 -9.44 -6.47
N ASP A 199 -6.03 -8.24 -6.97
CA ASP A 199 -7.06 -7.36 -7.58
C ASP A 199 -8.27 -7.10 -6.64
N GLY A 200 -8.02 -7.07 -5.32
CA GLY A 200 -9.04 -6.82 -4.29
C GLY A 200 -9.76 -8.07 -3.78
N GLU A 201 -9.63 -9.21 -4.46
CA GLU A 201 -10.26 -10.48 -4.11
C GLU A 201 -9.30 -11.43 -3.40
N LEU A 202 -9.84 -12.35 -2.60
CA LEU A 202 -9.04 -13.43 -1.99
C LEU A 202 -8.55 -14.39 -3.07
N CYS A 203 -7.28 -14.78 -2.98
CA CYS A 203 -6.71 -15.78 -3.88
C CYS A 203 -7.40 -17.14 -3.70
N LYS A 204 -7.53 -17.92 -4.78
CA LYS A 204 -8.17 -19.25 -4.77
C LYS A 204 -7.61 -20.18 -3.68
N SER A 205 -6.29 -20.14 -3.47
CA SER A 205 -5.63 -20.93 -2.41
C SER A 205 -6.05 -20.55 -0.99
N VAL A 206 -6.57 -19.34 -0.76
CA VAL A 206 -7.15 -18.92 0.51
C VAL A 206 -8.62 -19.34 0.58
N LEU A 207 -9.38 -19.15 -0.51
CA LEU A 207 -10.79 -19.54 -0.58
C LEU A 207 -10.99 -21.05 -0.33
N GLU A 208 -10.07 -21.89 -0.81
CA GLU A 208 -10.07 -23.34 -0.60
C GLU A 208 -9.90 -23.73 0.88
N LEU A 209 -9.35 -22.85 1.72
CA LEU A 209 -9.18 -23.06 3.17
C LEU A 209 -10.40 -22.63 3.98
N ILE A 210 -11.32 -21.88 3.41
CA ILE A 210 -12.48 -21.37 4.14
C ILE A 210 -13.39 -22.55 4.52
N THR A 211 -13.57 -22.73 5.83
CA THR A 211 -14.51 -23.69 6.41
C THR A 211 -15.43 -22.97 7.38
N PRO A 212 -16.60 -23.52 7.71
CA PRO A 212 -17.48 -22.92 8.72
C PRO A 212 -16.81 -22.73 10.09
N ASP A 213 -15.82 -23.55 10.40
CA ASP A 213 -15.20 -23.61 11.74
C ASP A 213 -14.03 -22.66 11.92
N ASN A 214 -13.39 -22.18 10.84
CA ASN A 214 -12.16 -21.40 10.95
C ASN A 214 -12.32 -19.89 10.80
N ASN A 215 -13.53 -19.40 10.60
CA ASN A 215 -13.88 -17.98 10.49
C ASN A 215 -13.06 -17.17 9.45
N LEU A 216 -12.36 -17.85 8.54
CA LEU A 216 -11.61 -17.21 7.45
C LEU A 216 -12.50 -16.42 6.49
N SER A 217 -13.81 -16.73 6.46
CA SER A 217 -14.80 -15.98 5.67
C SER A 217 -14.84 -14.48 6.02
N TYR A 218 -14.46 -14.10 7.24
CA TYR A 218 -14.37 -12.68 7.63
C TYR A 218 -13.27 -11.91 6.91
N LEU A 219 -12.29 -12.59 6.31
CA LEU A 219 -11.31 -11.95 5.44
C LEU A 219 -11.93 -11.42 4.15
N ASP A 220 -13.02 -12.05 3.69
CA ASP A 220 -13.72 -11.61 2.50
C ASP A 220 -14.43 -10.27 2.73
N GLY A 221 -14.45 -9.45 1.69
CA GLY A 221 -15.07 -8.12 1.71
C GLY A 221 -14.31 -7.04 2.50
N LEU A 222 -13.33 -7.35 3.37
CA LEU A 222 -12.60 -6.34 4.14
C LEU A 222 -11.83 -5.36 3.23
N THR A 223 -11.24 -5.85 2.14
CA THR A 223 -10.55 -5.01 1.15
C THR A 223 -11.52 -4.09 0.43
N VAL A 224 -12.70 -4.60 0.08
CA VAL A 224 -13.76 -3.82 -0.59
C VAL A 224 -14.25 -2.69 0.32
N LEU A 225 -14.50 -2.98 1.61
CA LEU A 225 -14.88 -1.95 2.59
C LEU A 225 -13.77 -0.90 2.74
N THR A 226 -12.51 -1.32 2.83
CA THR A 226 -11.37 -0.40 2.91
C THR A 226 -11.25 0.49 1.68
N HIS A 227 -11.43 -0.07 0.49
CA HIS A 227 -11.38 0.68 -0.77
C HIS A 227 -12.54 1.67 -0.88
N ARG A 228 -13.77 1.23 -0.59
CA ARG A 228 -14.96 2.11 -0.60
C ARG A 228 -14.85 3.24 0.41
N ALA A 229 -14.39 2.96 1.63
CA ALA A 229 -14.12 4.00 2.62
C ALA A 229 -13.07 5.01 2.12
N GLY A 230 -12.00 4.53 1.47
CA GLY A 230 -10.99 5.39 0.86
C GLY A 230 -11.55 6.33 -0.21
N ILE A 231 -12.41 5.83 -1.11
CA ILE A 231 -13.07 6.63 -2.15
C ILE A 231 -13.99 7.69 -1.53
N LEU A 232 -14.86 7.30 -0.58
CA LEU A 232 -15.76 8.26 0.09
C LEU A 232 -14.98 9.32 0.85
N LYS A 233 -13.91 8.91 1.54
CA LYS A 233 -13.01 9.84 2.24
C LYS A 233 -12.41 10.86 1.26
N SER A 234 -11.90 10.43 0.12
CA SER A 234 -11.32 11.34 -0.87
C SER A 234 -12.36 12.34 -1.40
N PHE A 235 -13.60 11.91 -1.65
CA PHE A 235 -14.67 12.83 -2.06
C PHE A 235 -15.01 13.84 -0.96
N LEU A 236 -15.05 13.41 0.30
CA LEU A 236 -15.31 14.30 1.45
C LEU A 236 -14.16 15.30 1.69
N GLU A 237 -12.93 14.93 1.34
CA GLU A 237 -11.76 15.81 1.46
C GLU A 237 -11.57 16.76 0.26
N CYS A 238 -12.03 16.37 -0.93
CA CYS A 238 -11.82 17.11 -2.18
C CYS A 238 -12.99 18.04 -2.58
N HIS A 239 -14.02 18.25 -1.75
CA HIS A 239 -15.11 19.16 -2.10
C HIS A 239 -14.93 20.56 -1.50
N VAL A 240 -15.41 21.58 -2.22
CA VAL A 240 -15.59 22.94 -1.72
C VAL A 240 -17.06 23.31 -1.93
N ASP A 241 -17.77 23.65 -0.85
CA ASP A 241 -19.22 23.98 -0.85
C ASP A 241 -20.09 22.90 -1.53
N GLY A 242 -19.70 21.63 -1.36
CA GLY A 242 -20.38 20.50 -1.97
C GLY A 242 -20.02 20.23 -3.44
N TRP A 243 -19.12 21.00 -4.06
CA TRP A 243 -18.65 20.75 -5.41
C TRP A 243 -17.30 20.04 -5.37
N LEU A 244 -17.23 18.87 -6.01
CA LEU A 244 -15.97 18.14 -6.11
C LEU A 244 -14.95 18.94 -6.91
N GLN A 245 -13.74 19.03 -6.39
CA GLN A 245 -12.59 19.56 -7.10
C GLN A 245 -11.93 18.40 -7.84
N ALA A 246 -11.96 18.43 -9.18
CA ALA A 246 -11.19 17.49 -9.97
C ALA A 246 -9.76 18.01 -10.02
N GLU A 247 -8.83 17.38 -9.30
CA GLU A 247 -7.42 17.43 -9.67
C GLU A 247 -7.23 16.43 -10.79
N VAL A 248 -6.97 16.90 -11.99
CA VAL A 248 -6.49 16.05 -13.08
C VAL A 248 -5.04 15.74 -12.76
N ALA A 249 -4.79 14.52 -12.28
CA ALA A 249 -3.47 13.98 -12.11
C ALA A 249 -2.86 13.52 -13.44
#